data_e67858c29c1593fe6335a9133eeec294
#
_entry.id   e67858c29c1593fe6335a9133eeec294
#
_cell.length_a   1.000
_cell.length_b   1.000
_cell.length_c   1.000
_cell.angle_alpha   90.00
_cell.angle_beta   90.00
_cell.angle_gamma   90.00
#
_symmetry.space_group_name_H-M   'P 1'
#
loop_
_entity.id
_entity.type
_entity.pdbx_description
1 polymer ?
#
loop_
_entity_poly.entity_id
_entity_poly.type
_entity_poly.pdbx_seq_one_letter_code
_entity_poly.pdbx_strand_id
1 'polypeptide(L)'
;MFNIVLLEPEIPANTGNIGRTCLVTGSRLHLIEPMGFIINDKNLKRAGMDYWYDLDVTVYDSWEDFLKKNPFFYQHFPEQKAEEETEPAGMPRLWMATTKARKTYPLADFKDGDYIMFGKESAGIPEEILLEDKEHAIRIPMAHDMRSLNLSNSVAVILYEALRQNDFKDMELEGQLHHNIW
;
A
#
# COMPACT_ATOMS: atom_id res chain seq x y z
N MET A 1 -12.40 -2.63 2.02
CA MET A 1 -11.12 -3.38 2.10
C MET A 1 -10.09 -2.67 1.23
N PHE A 2 -8.93 -2.29 1.79
CA PHE A 2 -7.85 -1.63 1.04
C PHE A 2 -6.85 -2.62 0.45
N ASN A 3 -6.09 -2.17 -0.55
CA ASN A 3 -5.06 -2.95 -1.23
C ASN A 3 -3.70 -2.25 -1.04
N ILE A 4 -2.75 -2.92 -0.39
CA ILE A 4 -1.40 -2.40 -0.19
C ILE A 4 -0.49 -2.97 -1.27
N VAL A 5 0.19 -2.11 -2.02
CA VAL A 5 1.08 -2.49 -3.11
C VAL A 5 2.52 -2.14 -2.74
N LEU A 6 3.41 -3.12 -2.77
CA LEU A 6 4.84 -2.93 -2.58
C LEU A 6 5.55 -3.14 -3.92
N LEU A 7 6.12 -2.07 -4.46
CA LEU A 7 6.91 -2.11 -5.67
C LEU A 7 8.37 -2.42 -5.33
N GLU A 8 8.84 -3.58 -5.75
CA GLU A 8 10.22 -4.07 -5.57
C GLU A 8 10.72 -3.98 -4.13
N PRO A 9 10.01 -4.56 -3.13
CA PRO A 9 10.44 -4.47 -1.73
C PRO A 9 11.78 -5.18 -1.51
N GLU A 10 12.67 -4.55 -0.72
CA GLU A 10 14.04 -5.02 -0.54
C GLU A 10 14.28 -5.70 0.82
N ILE A 11 13.53 -5.32 1.86
CA ILE A 11 13.77 -5.75 3.24
C ILE A 11 12.66 -6.70 3.71
N PRO A 12 12.98 -8.01 3.92
CA PRO A 12 11.96 -9.01 4.28
C PRO A 12 11.25 -8.71 5.61
N ALA A 13 11.93 -8.10 6.58
CA ALA A 13 11.34 -7.72 7.86
C ALA A 13 10.25 -6.64 7.70
N ASN A 14 10.44 -5.68 6.79
CA ASN A 14 9.40 -4.69 6.48
C ASN A 14 8.19 -5.35 5.84
N THR A 15 8.41 -6.20 4.83
CA THR A 15 7.33 -6.94 4.16
C THR A 15 6.56 -7.82 5.14
N GLY A 16 7.25 -8.49 6.07
CA GLY A 16 6.60 -9.24 7.14
C GLY A 16 5.72 -8.35 8.02
N ASN A 17 6.24 -7.26 8.55
CA ASN A 17 5.45 -6.34 9.38
C ASN A 17 4.23 -5.78 8.61
N ILE A 18 4.40 -5.45 7.32
CA ILE A 18 3.30 -5.00 6.46
C ILE A 18 2.26 -6.10 6.28
N GLY A 19 2.67 -7.33 6.03
CA GLY A 19 1.76 -8.48 5.94
C GLY A 19 0.92 -8.64 7.20
N ARG A 20 1.52 -8.52 8.39
CA ARG A 20 0.77 -8.52 9.66
C ARG A 20 -0.23 -7.36 9.73
N THR A 21 0.18 -6.16 9.32
CA THR A 21 -0.72 -4.99 9.28
C THR A 21 -1.89 -5.24 8.33
N CYS A 22 -1.63 -5.79 7.13
CA CYS A 22 -2.69 -6.15 6.18
C CYS A 22 -3.65 -7.19 6.77
N LEU A 23 -3.14 -8.24 7.41
CA LEU A 23 -3.96 -9.29 8.01
C LEU A 23 -4.91 -8.73 9.09
N VAL A 24 -4.38 -7.95 10.04
CA VAL A 24 -5.20 -7.41 11.16
C VAL A 24 -6.19 -6.32 10.72
N THR A 25 -6.00 -5.74 9.55
CA THR A 25 -6.89 -4.73 8.97
C THR A 25 -7.83 -5.29 7.91
N GLY A 26 -7.73 -6.58 7.59
CA GLY A 26 -8.46 -7.19 6.49
C GLY A 26 -8.09 -6.64 5.11
N SER A 27 -6.88 -6.06 4.96
CA SER A 27 -6.38 -5.52 3.70
C SER A 27 -5.62 -6.57 2.89
N ARG A 28 -5.59 -6.42 1.57
CA ARG A 28 -4.79 -7.27 0.67
C ARG A 28 -3.38 -6.75 0.51
N LEU A 29 -2.44 -7.67 0.26
CA LEU A 29 -1.05 -7.34 -0.03
C LEU A 29 -0.70 -7.75 -1.46
N HIS A 30 -0.20 -6.80 -2.24
CA HIS A 30 0.30 -6.99 -3.59
C HIS A 30 1.81 -6.76 -3.61
N LEU A 31 2.58 -7.73 -4.08
CA LEU A 31 4.03 -7.66 -4.16
C LEU A 31 4.45 -7.67 -5.63
N ILE A 32 5.19 -6.67 -6.05
CA ILE A 32 5.70 -6.56 -7.43
C ILE A 32 7.20 -6.84 -7.42
N GLU A 33 7.62 -7.85 -8.19
CA GLU A 33 9.02 -8.22 -8.36
C GLU A 33 9.80 -7.20 -9.25
N PRO A 34 11.15 -7.17 -9.16
CA PRO A 34 12.00 -8.06 -8.34
C PRO A 34 12.00 -7.68 -6.87
N MET A 35 11.98 -8.69 -6.00
CA MET A 35 12.15 -8.48 -4.56
C MET A 35 13.61 -8.70 -4.13
N GLY A 36 14.08 -8.00 -3.10
CA GLY A 36 15.40 -8.20 -2.50
C GLY A 36 15.56 -9.51 -1.73
N PHE A 37 14.53 -10.36 -1.70
CA PHE A 37 14.49 -11.61 -0.94
C PHE A 37 13.56 -12.62 -1.60
N ILE A 38 13.65 -13.88 -1.15
CA ILE A 38 12.81 -14.97 -1.63
C ILE A 38 11.78 -15.33 -0.56
N ILE A 39 10.50 -15.30 -0.93
CA ILE A 39 9.41 -15.79 -0.10
C ILE A 39 9.37 -17.32 -0.22
N ASN A 40 9.70 -18.01 0.87
CA ASN A 40 9.55 -19.46 0.99
C ASN A 40 9.31 -19.85 2.45
N ASP A 41 8.80 -21.05 2.69
CA ASP A 41 8.46 -21.57 4.02
C ASP A 41 9.57 -21.43 5.04
N LYS A 42 10.82 -21.66 4.63
CA LYS A 42 11.99 -21.57 5.51
C LYS A 42 12.23 -20.14 5.98
N ASN A 43 12.11 -19.16 5.09
CA ASN A 43 12.32 -17.75 5.39
C ASN A 43 11.15 -17.18 6.20
N LEU A 44 9.91 -17.55 5.87
CA LEU A 44 8.71 -17.18 6.61
C LEU A 44 8.75 -17.67 8.06
N LYS A 45 9.06 -18.95 8.28
CA LYS A 45 9.21 -19.51 9.63
C LYS A 45 10.34 -18.86 10.44
N ARG A 46 11.50 -18.58 9.81
CA ARG A 46 12.63 -17.90 10.47
C ARG A 46 12.29 -16.47 10.89
N ALA A 47 11.43 -15.80 10.12
CA ALA A 47 10.98 -14.45 10.40
C ALA A 47 9.77 -14.38 11.36
N GLY A 48 9.27 -15.54 11.86
CA GLY A 48 8.10 -15.60 12.73
C GLY A 48 6.82 -15.17 12.03
N MET A 49 6.73 -15.39 10.72
CA MET A 49 5.59 -15.04 9.88
C MET A 49 4.66 -16.25 9.68
N ASP A 50 4.25 -16.90 10.75
CA ASP A 50 3.31 -18.03 10.77
C ASP A 50 1.91 -17.66 10.24
N TYR A 51 1.54 -16.39 10.37
CA TYR A 51 0.29 -15.81 9.86
C TYR A 51 0.28 -15.61 8.34
N TRP A 52 1.39 -15.81 7.63
CA TRP A 52 1.50 -15.52 6.19
C TRP A 52 0.52 -16.32 5.32
N TYR A 53 0.18 -17.52 5.77
CA TYR A 53 -0.77 -18.39 5.05
C TYR A 53 -2.23 -17.93 5.14
N ASP A 54 -2.56 -17.09 6.12
CA ASP A 54 -3.89 -16.50 6.29
C ASP A 54 -4.01 -15.14 5.59
N LEU A 55 -2.91 -14.63 5.02
CA LEU A 55 -2.85 -13.34 4.35
C LEU A 55 -3.28 -13.48 2.88
N ASP A 56 -4.19 -12.62 2.44
CA ASP A 56 -4.51 -12.45 1.01
C ASP A 56 -3.35 -11.72 0.33
N VAL A 57 -2.44 -12.48 -0.27
CA VAL A 57 -1.24 -11.97 -0.93
C VAL A 57 -1.18 -12.40 -2.39
N THR A 58 -0.90 -11.44 -3.28
CA THR A 58 -0.68 -11.68 -4.72
C THR A 58 0.70 -11.18 -5.12
N VAL A 59 1.44 -11.99 -5.88
CA VAL A 59 2.76 -11.64 -6.41
C VAL A 59 2.65 -11.42 -7.92
N TYR A 60 3.33 -10.41 -8.42
CA TYR A 60 3.39 -10.00 -9.82
C TYR A 60 4.83 -10.00 -10.31
N ASP A 61 5.07 -10.47 -11.53
CA ASP A 61 6.41 -10.58 -12.11
C ASP A 61 7.04 -9.20 -12.40
N SER A 62 6.21 -8.16 -12.60
CA SER A 62 6.65 -6.79 -12.87
C SER A 62 5.53 -5.77 -12.67
N TRP A 63 5.87 -4.48 -12.75
CA TRP A 63 4.89 -3.39 -12.79
C TRP A 63 3.88 -3.55 -13.94
N GLU A 64 4.34 -3.92 -15.13
CA GLU A 64 3.48 -4.15 -16.29
C GLU A 64 2.53 -5.34 -16.08
N ASP A 65 3.01 -6.42 -15.41
CA ASP A 65 2.15 -7.55 -15.05
C ASP A 65 1.06 -7.14 -14.05
N PHE A 66 1.43 -6.31 -13.05
CA PHE A 66 0.46 -5.74 -12.12
C PHE A 66 -0.62 -4.94 -12.85
N LEU A 67 -0.25 -4.03 -13.74
CA LEU A 67 -1.19 -3.23 -14.54
C LEU A 67 -2.07 -4.12 -15.42
N LYS A 68 -1.49 -5.10 -16.11
CA LYS A 68 -2.22 -6.03 -16.97
C LYS A 68 -3.28 -6.83 -16.22
N LYS A 69 -2.99 -7.23 -14.98
CA LYS A 69 -3.92 -7.97 -14.11
C LYS A 69 -4.94 -7.07 -13.41
N ASN A 70 -4.68 -5.75 -13.38
CA ASN A 70 -5.55 -4.73 -12.81
C ASN A 70 -5.89 -3.66 -13.86
N PRO A 71 -6.65 -4.00 -14.92
CA PRO A 71 -6.80 -3.16 -16.11
C PRO A 71 -7.54 -1.84 -15.87
N PHE A 72 -8.21 -1.67 -14.72
CA PHE A 72 -8.83 -0.41 -14.34
C PHE A 72 -7.81 0.71 -14.10
N PHE A 73 -6.52 0.40 -13.86
CA PHE A 73 -5.46 1.41 -13.75
C PHE A 73 -4.91 1.88 -15.10
N TYR A 74 -5.08 1.12 -16.18
CA TYR A 74 -4.66 1.55 -17.52
C TYR A 74 -5.31 2.86 -17.97
N GLN A 75 -6.49 3.18 -17.45
CA GLN A 75 -7.20 4.41 -17.80
C GLN A 75 -6.51 5.67 -17.26
N HIS A 76 -5.60 5.52 -16.29
CA HIS A 76 -4.84 6.63 -15.71
C HIS A 76 -3.49 6.88 -16.40
N PHE A 77 -3.08 6.00 -17.33
CA PHE A 77 -1.79 6.10 -17.99
C PHE A 77 -1.91 6.71 -19.40
N PRO A 78 -1.06 7.73 -19.74
CA PRO A 78 -1.31 8.66 -20.86
C PRO A 78 -1.35 8.03 -22.26
N GLU A 79 -0.79 6.86 -22.47
CA GLU A 79 -0.84 6.20 -23.79
C GLU A 79 -2.25 5.74 -24.20
N GLN A 80 -3.22 5.77 -23.28
CA GLN A 80 -4.60 5.32 -23.51
C GLN A 80 -5.66 6.37 -23.20
N LYS A 81 -5.27 7.60 -22.81
CA LYS A 81 -6.24 8.69 -22.60
C LYS A 81 -6.84 9.11 -23.95
N ALA A 82 -8.04 8.62 -24.23
CA ALA A 82 -8.97 9.37 -25.05
C ALA A 82 -9.30 10.68 -24.32
N GLU A 83 -9.24 11.81 -25.00
CA GLU A 83 -9.48 13.15 -24.46
C GLU A 83 -10.79 13.17 -23.65
N GLU A 84 -10.73 13.69 -22.39
CA GLU A 84 -11.89 14.06 -21.55
C GLU A 84 -12.75 12.94 -20.92
N GLU A 85 -12.22 11.82 -20.48
CA GLU A 85 -12.99 10.97 -19.57
C GLU A 85 -12.67 11.30 -18.10
N THR A 86 -13.68 11.85 -17.39
CA THR A 86 -13.71 11.90 -15.92
C THR A 86 -13.66 10.47 -15.38
N GLU A 87 -12.89 10.24 -14.31
CA GLU A 87 -12.80 8.93 -13.65
C GLU A 87 -14.22 8.35 -13.46
N PRO A 88 -14.49 7.12 -13.93
CA PRO A 88 -15.79 6.51 -13.71
C PRO A 88 -16.04 6.39 -12.21
N ALA A 89 -17.16 6.91 -11.74
CA ALA A 89 -17.51 6.87 -10.33
C ALA A 89 -17.51 5.42 -9.81
N GLY A 90 -16.74 5.18 -8.75
CA GLY A 90 -16.68 3.88 -8.09
C GLY A 90 -15.54 2.95 -8.54
N MET A 91 -14.65 3.39 -9.44
CA MET A 91 -13.41 2.64 -9.71
C MET A 91 -12.37 2.83 -8.59
N PRO A 92 -11.62 1.77 -8.25
CA PRO A 92 -10.51 1.90 -7.32
C PRO A 92 -9.43 2.84 -7.85
N ARG A 93 -8.85 3.66 -6.98
CA ARG A 93 -7.74 4.57 -7.30
C ARG A 93 -6.43 4.00 -6.79
N LEU A 94 -5.33 4.39 -7.43
CA LEU A 94 -3.98 4.05 -7.02
C LEU A 94 -3.30 5.26 -6.36
N TRP A 95 -3.26 5.30 -5.04
CA TRP A 95 -2.53 6.30 -4.29
C TRP A 95 -1.05 5.92 -4.19
N MET A 96 -0.16 6.82 -4.55
CA MET A 96 1.29 6.60 -4.59
C MET A 96 1.98 7.33 -3.43
N ALA A 97 2.38 6.58 -2.41
CA ALA A 97 3.05 7.12 -1.23
C ALA A 97 4.53 7.39 -1.51
N THR A 98 4.92 8.66 -1.56
CA THR A 98 6.29 9.10 -1.86
C THR A 98 6.67 10.36 -1.10
N THR A 99 7.96 10.50 -0.75
CA THR A 99 8.49 11.73 -0.13
C THR A 99 8.52 12.93 -1.10
N LYS A 100 8.36 12.68 -2.41
CA LYS A 100 8.41 13.67 -3.49
C LYS A 100 7.06 14.36 -3.75
N ALA A 101 5.96 13.84 -3.20
CA ALA A 101 4.63 14.38 -3.44
C ALA A 101 4.44 15.77 -2.78
N ARG A 102 3.52 16.56 -3.34
CA ARG A 102 3.10 17.87 -2.80
C ARG A 102 1.91 17.76 -1.86
N LYS A 103 1.00 16.82 -2.14
CA LYS A 103 -0.21 16.56 -1.34
C LYS A 103 0.15 15.71 -0.12
N THR A 104 -0.28 16.11 1.06
CA THR A 104 -0.13 15.29 2.27
C THR A 104 -1.25 14.24 2.35
N TYR A 105 -0.94 13.07 2.89
CA TYR A 105 -1.86 11.93 2.92
C TYR A 105 -3.24 12.20 3.55
N PRO A 106 -3.42 13.09 4.57
CA PRO A 106 -4.75 13.39 5.09
C PRO A 106 -5.65 14.16 4.13
N LEU A 107 -5.10 14.71 3.04
CA LEU A 107 -5.85 15.38 1.98
C LEU A 107 -6.29 14.43 0.85
N ALA A 108 -5.89 13.17 0.92
CA ALA A 108 -6.40 12.13 0.03
C ALA A 108 -7.82 11.73 0.48
N ASP A 109 -8.70 11.53 -0.48
CA ASP A 109 -10.07 11.05 -0.22
C ASP A 109 -10.14 9.54 -0.44
N PHE A 110 -9.62 8.76 0.52
CA PHE A 110 -9.54 7.31 0.43
C PHE A 110 -10.93 6.66 0.43
N LYS A 111 -11.18 5.76 -0.52
CA LYS A 111 -12.40 4.96 -0.61
C LYS A 111 -12.13 3.48 -0.46
N ASP A 112 -13.12 2.76 0.01
CA ASP A 112 -13.07 1.30 0.09
C ASP A 112 -12.75 0.69 -1.29
N GLY A 113 -11.77 -0.19 -1.35
CA GLY A 113 -11.28 -0.76 -2.59
C GLY A 113 -10.05 -0.06 -3.18
N ASP A 114 -9.68 1.14 -2.72
CA ASP A 114 -8.51 1.85 -3.22
C ASP A 114 -7.21 1.06 -2.96
N TYR A 115 -6.23 1.31 -3.82
CA TYR A 115 -4.88 0.79 -3.73
C TYR A 115 -3.94 1.87 -3.21
N ILE A 116 -2.98 1.47 -2.35
CA ILE A 116 -1.96 2.38 -1.80
C ILE A 116 -0.60 1.76 -2.08
N MET A 117 0.15 2.37 -3.00
CA MET A 117 1.45 1.88 -3.45
C MET A 117 2.60 2.55 -2.71
N PHE A 118 3.58 1.74 -2.36
CA PHE A 118 4.85 2.14 -1.78
C PHE A 118 5.99 1.58 -2.62
N GLY A 119 7.04 2.36 -2.83
CA GLY A 119 8.23 1.93 -3.56
C GLY A 119 9.26 1.24 -2.66
N LYS A 120 10.33 0.75 -3.28
CA LYS A 120 11.45 0.11 -2.59
C LYS A 120 12.14 1.05 -1.60
N GLU A 121 12.74 0.46 -0.56
CA GLU A 121 13.30 1.21 0.56
C GLU A 121 14.45 2.13 0.14
N SER A 122 15.25 1.72 -0.84
CA SER A 122 16.44 2.46 -1.28
C SER A 122 16.14 3.65 -2.19
N ALA A 123 15.08 3.60 -3.01
CA ALA A 123 14.82 4.59 -4.07
C ALA A 123 13.37 5.13 -4.13
N GLY A 124 12.43 4.45 -3.44
CA GLY A 124 11.00 4.79 -3.53
C GLY A 124 10.37 4.38 -4.86
N ILE A 125 9.29 5.04 -5.22
CA ILE A 125 8.60 4.86 -6.50
C ILE A 125 9.37 5.62 -7.59
N PRO A 126 9.64 5.00 -8.77
CA PRO A 126 10.24 5.66 -9.93
C PRO A 126 9.49 6.92 -10.34
N GLU A 127 10.22 7.94 -10.79
CA GLU A 127 9.60 9.24 -11.12
C GLU A 127 8.72 9.17 -12.37
N GLU A 128 9.05 8.31 -13.31
CA GLU A 128 8.22 8.02 -14.48
C GLU A 128 6.82 7.55 -14.09
N ILE A 129 6.69 6.65 -13.13
CA ILE A 129 5.40 6.19 -12.61
C ILE A 129 4.65 7.31 -11.88
N LEU A 130 5.37 8.11 -11.07
CA LEU A 130 4.76 9.25 -10.36
C LEU A 130 4.26 10.34 -11.30
N LEU A 131 4.91 10.51 -12.46
CA LEU A 131 4.54 11.53 -13.44
C LEU A 131 3.29 11.17 -14.23
N GLU A 132 2.94 9.90 -14.30
CA GLU A 132 1.74 9.42 -14.98
C GLU A 132 0.45 9.84 -14.25
N ASP A 133 0.50 9.87 -12.91
CA ASP A 133 -0.66 10.31 -12.09
C ASP A 133 -0.22 11.12 -10.86
N LYS A 134 0.10 12.39 -11.08
CA LYS A 134 0.57 13.31 -10.03
C LYS A 134 -0.48 13.62 -8.98
N GLU A 135 -1.76 13.55 -9.32
CA GLU A 135 -2.86 13.91 -8.45
C GLU A 135 -3.05 12.90 -7.31
N HIS A 136 -2.68 11.63 -7.57
CA HIS A 136 -2.73 10.57 -6.57
C HIS A 136 -1.39 10.33 -5.86
N ALA A 137 -0.38 11.18 -6.09
CA ALA A 137 0.85 11.15 -5.30
C ALA A 137 0.64 11.84 -3.94
N ILE A 138 0.97 11.13 -2.86
CA ILE A 138 0.79 11.59 -1.47
C ILE A 138 2.05 11.41 -0.64
N ARG A 139 2.19 12.21 0.42
CA ARG A 139 3.33 12.13 1.34
C ARG A 139 2.93 12.15 2.81
N ILE A 140 3.75 11.53 3.64
CA ILE A 140 3.74 11.73 5.09
C ILE A 140 4.60 12.98 5.37
N PRO A 141 4.06 14.00 6.08
CA PRO A 141 4.88 15.13 6.53
C PRO A 141 6.02 14.65 7.46
N MET A 142 7.20 15.22 7.28
CA MET A 142 8.38 14.90 8.09
C MET A 142 9.07 16.19 8.53
N ALA A 143 9.82 16.13 9.63
CA ALA A 143 10.68 17.23 10.06
C ALA A 143 11.73 17.56 8.98
N HIS A 144 12.30 18.78 9.04
CA HIS A 144 13.33 19.21 8.10
C HIS A 144 14.50 18.22 8.08
N ASP A 145 15.08 18.05 6.90
CA ASP A 145 16.28 17.23 6.64
C ASP A 145 16.15 15.72 6.89
N MET A 146 14.92 15.22 7.16
CA MET A 146 14.67 13.78 7.25
C MET A 146 14.44 13.17 5.86
N ARG A 147 15.12 12.04 5.57
CA ARG A 147 15.05 11.38 4.26
C ARG A 147 13.74 10.64 4.04
N SER A 148 13.39 9.77 4.97
CA SER A 148 12.20 8.91 4.88
C SER A 148 11.84 8.32 6.24
N LEU A 149 10.59 7.91 6.39
CA LEU A 149 10.13 7.03 7.46
C LEU A 149 10.37 5.56 7.02
N ASN A 150 10.53 4.65 7.98
CA ASN A 150 10.57 3.22 7.69
C ASN A 150 9.33 2.78 6.90
N LEU A 151 9.51 1.87 5.93
CA LEU A 151 8.46 1.46 5.00
C LEU A 151 7.24 0.89 5.74
N SER A 152 7.43 -0.04 6.68
CA SER A 152 6.30 -0.64 7.39
C SER A 152 5.54 0.36 8.28
N ASN A 153 6.25 1.35 8.86
CA ASN A 153 5.61 2.45 9.57
C ASN A 153 4.81 3.35 8.63
N SER A 154 5.36 3.65 7.45
CA SER A 154 4.66 4.45 6.43
C SER A 154 3.35 3.80 5.98
N VAL A 155 3.38 2.49 5.75
CA VAL A 155 2.18 1.70 5.42
C VAL A 155 1.15 1.80 6.55
N ALA A 156 1.55 1.56 7.79
CA ALA A 156 0.65 1.61 8.92
C ALA A 156 0.00 3.00 9.08
N VAL A 157 0.78 4.08 8.98
CA VAL A 157 0.29 5.46 9.10
C VAL A 157 -0.78 5.77 8.04
N ILE A 158 -0.50 5.49 6.76
CA ILE A 158 -1.42 5.83 5.67
C ILE A 158 -2.63 4.90 5.67
N LEU A 159 -2.44 3.60 5.89
CA LEU A 159 -3.54 2.64 5.92
C LEU A 159 -4.54 2.94 7.05
N TYR A 160 -4.06 3.25 8.25
CA TYR A 160 -4.95 3.58 9.36
C TYR A 160 -5.69 4.92 9.15
N GLU A 161 -5.09 5.88 8.44
CA GLU A 161 -5.84 7.06 8.01
C GLU A 161 -6.92 6.71 6.99
N ALA A 162 -6.61 5.86 6.01
CA ALA A 162 -7.60 5.39 5.04
C ALA A 162 -8.75 4.64 5.71
N LEU A 163 -8.46 3.79 6.69
CA LEU A 163 -9.46 3.09 7.51
C LEU A 163 -10.29 4.09 8.33
N ARG A 164 -9.66 5.10 8.95
CA ARG A 164 -10.36 6.15 9.71
C ARG A 164 -11.34 6.92 8.83
N GLN A 165 -10.96 7.25 7.60
CA GLN A 165 -11.86 7.94 6.65
C GLN A 165 -13.05 7.08 6.23
N ASN A 166 -12.97 5.76 6.41
CA ASN A 166 -14.02 4.79 6.14
C ASN A 166 -14.62 4.19 7.43
N ASP A 167 -14.59 4.96 8.53
CA ASP A 167 -15.20 4.65 9.84
C ASP A 167 -14.78 3.30 10.43
N PHE A 168 -13.55 2.81 10.12
CA PHE A 168 -13.02 1.50 10.53
C PHE A 168 -14.01 0.36 10.30
N LYS A 169 -14.71 0.41 9.17
CA LYS A 169 -15.73 -0.56 8.78
C LYS A 169 -15.21 -2.00 8.96
N ASP A 170 -16.05 -2.83 9.57
CA ASP A 170 -15.78 -4.25 9.84
C ASP A 170 -14.60 -4.50 10.81
N MET A 171 -14.19 -3.50 11.59
CA MET A 171 -13.15 -3.63 12.63
C MET A 171 -13.76 -3.60 14.03
N GLU A 172 -13.12 -4.32 14.95
CA GLU A 172 -13.48 -4.29 16.37
C GLU A 172 -12.93 -3.00 17.00
N LEU A 173 -13.81 -2.16 17.55
CA LEU A 173 -13.47 -0.83 18.08
C LEU A 173 -13.31 -0.82 19.59
N GLU A 174 -13.79 -1.86 20.30
CA GLU A 174 -13.76 -1.95 21.75
C GLU A 174 -12.97 -3.18 22.18
N GLY A 175 -12.19 -3.02 23.24
CA GLY A 175 -11.44 -4.09 23.86
C GLY A 175 -11.94 -4.37 25.27
N GLN A 176 -11.62 -5.56 25.81
CA GLN A 176 -11.92 -5.94 27.18
C GLN A 176 -10.63 -6.29 27.92
N LEU A 177 -10.62 -6.01 29.23
CA LEU A 177 -9.56 -6.49 30.12
C LEU A 177 -9.73 -7.99 30.36
N HIS A 178 -8.61 -8.73 30.42
CA HIS A 178 -8.65 -10.19 30.64
C HIS A 178 -9.05 -10.57 32.07
N HIS A 179 -8.77 -9.73 33.04
CA HIS A 179 -8.94 -10.05 34.47
C HIS A 179 -9.69 -8.99 35.27
N ASN A 180 -10.06 -7.88 34.67
CA ASN A 180 -10.75 -6.76 35.33
C ASN A 180 -11.86 -6.22 34.43
N ILE A 181 -12.65 -5.31 34.95
CA ILE A 181 -13.68 -4.54 34.23
C ILE A 181 -13.18 -3.09 34.15
N TRP A 182 -13.44 -2.43 32.99
CA TRP A 182 -13.13 -1.00 32.80
C TRP A 182 -13.88 -0.12 33.80
#